data_fb253507a7ef6e17a051c82c81ccab85
#
_entry.id   fb253507a7ef6e17a051c82c81ccab85
#
_cell.length_a   1.000
_cell.length_b   1.000
_cell.length_c   1.000
_cell.angle_alpha   90.00
_cell.angle_beta   90.00
_cell.angle_gamma   90.00
#
_symmetry.space_group_name_H-M   'P 1'
#
loop_
_entity.id
_entity.type
_entity.pdbx_description
1 polymer ?
#
loop_
_entity_poly.entity_id
_entity_poly.type
_entity_poly.pdbx_seq_one_letter_code
_entity_poly.pdbx_strand_id
1 'polypeptide(L)'
;IHNSAAGYAYMAQPRFSHVAPIWGVQRESELDEFLSYQTCPPQLDEALLQEIEADKMQLSGDFCRGCGYCMPCPAGIEINNCARMSLMLRRAPQEGWLSEEWQEKMKKIEGCLHCGKCMKKCPYGLNTPELLAKNYEDYKTFL
;
A
#
# COMPACT_ATOMS: atom_id res chain seq x y z
N ILE A 1 -3.07 7.92 6.81
CA ILE A 1 -2.79 8.54 8.11
C ILE A 1 -2.04 9.82 7.80
N HIS A 2 -2.57 10.95 8.17
CA HIS A 2 -1.93 12.24 8.00
C HIS A 2 -0.54 12.26 8.68
N ASN A 3 -0.17 13.33 9.30
CA ASN A 3 1.01 13.48 10.15
C ASN A 3 1.03 12.48 11.33
N SER A 4 -0.10 11.87 11.61
CA SER A 4 -0.29 10.83 12.62
C SER A 4 0.55 9.57 12.42
N ALA A 5 0.93 9.20 11.18
CA ALA A 5 1.80 8.04 10.95
C ALA A 5 3.18 8.23 11.57
N ALA A 6 3.75 9.42 11.42
CA ALA A 6 5.02 9.79 12.03
C ALA A 6 4.90 9.88 13.56
N GLY A 7 3.84 10.54 14.04
CA GLY A 7 3.51 10.62 15.46
C GLY A 7 3.33 9.25 16.10
N TYR A 8 2.60 8.35 15.43
CA TYR A 8 2.43 6.99 15.92
C TYR A 8 3.75 6.21 15.98
N ALA A 9 4.58 6.30 14.95
CA ALA A 9 5.89 5.64 14.93
C ALA A 9 6.80 6.19 16.05
N TYR A 10 6.79 7.52 16.29
CA TYR A 10 7.51 8.14 17.39
C TYR A 10 7.04 7.61 18.74
N MET A 11 5.73 7.52 18.97
CA MET A 11 5.16 7.04 20.23
C MET A 11 5.30 5.54 20.43
N ALA A 12 5.35 4.75 19.35
CA ALA A 12 5.58 3.33 19.42
C ALA A 12 7.02 2.97 19.81
N GLN A 13 7.97 3.87 19.55
CA GLN A 13 9.40 3.65 19.80
C GLN A 13 9.72 3.21 21.24
N PRO A 14 9.18 3.81 22.32
CA PRO A 14 9.45 3.35 23.68
C PRO A 14 8.93 1.95 24.01
N ARG A 15 7.94 1.46 23.24
CA ARG A 15 7.38 0.10 23.41
C ARG A 15 8.23 -0.99 22.77
N PHE A 16 9.12 -0.61 21.87
CA PHE A 16 9.96 -1.52 21.09
C PHE A 16 11.43 -1.15 21.26
N SER A 17 12.05 -1.61 22.33
CA SER A 17 13.45 -1.29 22.72
C SER A 17 14.49 -1.55 21.63
N HIS A 18 14.14 -2.31 20.59
CA HIS A 18 15.04 -2.68 19.50
C HIS A 18 14.64 -2.07 18.15
N VAL A 19 13.72 -1.11 18.14
CA VAL A 19 13.22 -0.46 16.92
C VAL A 19 13.66 1.00 16.91
N ALA A 20 14.37 1.41 15.87
CA ALA A 20 14.66 2.80 15.56
C ALA A 20 13.92 3.21 14.28
N PRO A 21 12.97 4.15 14.34
CA PRO A 21 12.30 4.63 13.14
C PRO A 21 13.29 5.47 12.31
N ILE A 22 13.31 5.20 11.00
CA ILE A 22 14.05 6.01 10.03
C ILE A 22 13.02 6.87 9.29
N TRP A 23 13.11 8.18 9.47
CA TRP A 23 12.19 9.14 8.89
C TRP A 23 12.58 9.46 7.44
N GLY A 24 11.65 9.21 6.51
CA GLY A 24 11.78 9.70 5.15
C GLY A 24 11.25 11.13 5.05
N VAL A 25 12.13 12.11 4.87
CA VAL A 25 11.77 13.53 4.71
C VAL A 25 11.82 13.90 3.24
N GLN A 26 10.71 14.36 2.69
CA GLN A 26 10.60 14.86 1.32
C GLN A 26 10.22 16.35 1.25
N ARG A 27 9.70 16.91 2.34
CA ARG A 27 9.25 18.30 2.44
C ARG A 27 9.77 18.92 3.72
N GLU A 28 10.00 20.23 3.68
CA GLU A 28 10.43 21.01 4.85
C GLU A 28 9.43 20.91 6.01
N SER A 29 8.12 20.93 5.70
CA SER A 29 7.06 20.78 6.70
C SER A 29 7.10 19.44 7.47
N GLU A 30 7.57 18.37 6.83
CA GLU A 30 7.76 17.08 7.48
C GLU A 30 8.94 17.10 8.46
N LEU A 31 10.00 17.83 8.10
CA LEU A 31 11.14 18.05 8.99
C LEU A 31 10.73 18.87 10.22
N ASP A 32 10.00 19.97 10.01
CA ASP A 32 9.51 20.81 11.10
C ASP A 32 8.60 20.02 12.04
N GLU A 33 7.75 19.17 11.50
CA GLU A 33 6.92 18.27 12.29
C GLU A 33 7.77 17.35 13.16
N PHE A 34 8.76 16.67 12.60
CA PHE A 34 9.61 15.74 13.37
C PHE A 34 10.45 16.46 14.44
N LEU A 35 10.94 17.65 14.14
CA LEU A 35 11.67 18.46 15.11
C LEU A 35 10.76 18.90 16.27
N SER A 36 9.49 19.19 15.99
CA SER A 36 8.51 19.57 17.01
C SER A 36 8.27 18.48 18.06
N TYR A 37 8.44 17.20 17.69
CA TYR A 37 8.24 16.07 18.61
C TYR A 37 9.24 16.03 19.78
N GLN A 38 10.36 16.73 19.67
CA GLN A 38 11.30 16.86 20.79
C GLN A 38 10.74 17.72 21.93
N THR A 39 9.96 18.71 21.61
CA THR A 39 9.39 19.66 22.56
C THR A 39 7.90 19.44 22.85
N CYS A 40 7.18 18.92 21.86
CA CYS A 40 5.76 18.63 21.94
C CYS A 40 5.50 17.23 21.33
N PRO A 41 5.79 16.16 22.07
CA PRO A 41 5.57 14.81 21.56
C PRO A 41 4.08 14.57 21.29
N PRO A 42 3.75 13.85 20.19
CA PRO A 42 2.37 13.53 19.84
C PRO A 42 1.71 12.70 20.96
N GLN A 43 0.44 12.92 21.19
CA GLN A 43 -0.36 12.17 22.15
C GLN A 43 -1.20 11.14 21.42
N LEU A 44 -1.31 9.94 22.00
CA LEU A 44 -2.21 8.90 21.51
C LEU A 44 -3.62 9.18 22.05
N ASP A 45 -4.29 10.14 21.45
CA ASP A 45 -5.67 10.48 21.75
C ASP A 45 -6.66 9.57 21.06
N GLU A 46 -7.94 9.74 21.35
CA GLU A 46 -9.01 8.90 20.81
C GLU A 46 -9.15 9.08 19.28
N ALA A 47 -8.92 10.28 18.75
CA ALA A 47 -9.00 10.55 17.32
C ALA A 47 -7.91 9.80 16.58
N LEU A 48 -6.67 9.83 17.07
CA LEU A 48 -5.56 9.09 16.50
C LEU A 48 -5.77 7.57 16.59
N LEU A 49 -6.34 7.08 17.71
CA LEU A 49 -6.68 5.67 17.84
C LEU A 49 -7.73 5.22 16.81
N GLN A 50 -8.75 6.03 16.56
CA GLN A 50 -9.76 5.74 15.52
C GLN A 50 -9.15 5.70 14.12
N GLU A 51 -8.24 6.63 13.77
CA GLU A 51 -7.51 6.61 12.51
C GLU A 51 -6.66 5.33 12.36
N ILE A 52 -5.94 4.96 13.42
CA ILE A 52 -5.12 3.73 13.44
C ILE A 52 -5.99 2.50 13.21
N GLU A 53 -7.13 2.38 13.87
CA GLU A 53 -8.03 1.24 13.69
C GLU A 53 -8.66 1.22 12.28
N ALA A 54 -9.02 2.37 11.73
CA ALA A 54 -9.51 2.48 10.35
C ALA A 54 -8.44 2.01 9.35
N ASP A 55 -7.19 2.43 9.53
CA ASP A 55 -6.07 2.00 8.70
C ASP A 55 -5.76 0.50 8.85
N LYS A 56 -5.82 -0.04 10.07
CA LYS A 56 -5.66 -1.47 10.30
C LYS A 56 -6.73 -2.27 9.56
N MET A 57 -7.99 -1.85 9.62
CA MET A 57 -9.07 -2.50 8.87
C MET A 57 -8.84 -2.43 7.36
N GLN A 58 -8.38 -1.30 6.85
CA GLN A 58 -8.10 -1.10 5.43
C GLN A 58 -6.88 -1.90 4.95
N LEU A 59 -5.87 -2.07 5.82
CA LEU A 59 -4.61 -2.78 5.54
C LEU A 59 -4.60 -4.22 6.04
N SER A 60 -5.62 -4.63 6.82
CA SER A 60 -5.81 -6.03 7.18
C SER A 60 -6.46 -6.78 6.03
N GLY A 61 -6.11 -8.05 5.87
CA GLY A 61 -6.71 -8.92 4.87
C GLY A 61 -5.85 -9.16 3.63
N ASP A 62 -6.52 -9.54 2.57
CA ASP A 62 -5.91 -10.02 1.34
C ASP A 62 -5.47 -8.89 0.41
N PHE A 63 -4.32 -8.29 0.68
CA PHE A 63 -3.70 -7.34 -0.23
C PHE A 63 -2.30 -7.79 -0.67
N CYS A 64 -1.95 -7.46 -1.91
CA CYS A 64 -0.64 -7.81 -2.47
C CYS A 64 0.46 -6.94 -1.86
N ARG A 65 1.53 -7.58 -1.35
CA ARG A 65 2.70 -6.89 -0.78
C ARG A 65 3.75 -6.49 -1.82
N GLY A 66 3.49 -6.76 -3.13
CA GLY A 66 4.37 -6.35 -4.22
C GLY A 66 5.70 -7.11 -4.33
N CYS A 67 5.87 -8.23 -3.62
CA CYS A 67 7.14 -8.95 -3.54
C CYS A 67 7.62 -9.60 -4.87
N GLY A 68 6.73 -9.80 -5.85
CA GLY A 68 7.08 -10.30 -7.18
C GLY A 68 7.33 -11.80 -7.31
N TYR A 69 7.24 -12.61 -6.24
CA TYR A 69 7.48 -14.06 -6.32
C TYR A 69 6.56 -14.80 -7.31
N CYS A 70 5.37 -14.26 -7.55
CA CYS A 70 4.41 -14.80 -8.52
C CYS A 70 4.79 -14.56 -9.99
N MET A 71 5.79 -13.72 -10.23
CA MET A 71 6.25 -13.40 -11.59
C MET A 71 7.21 -14.47 -12.16
N PRO A 72 7.38 -14.56 -13.49
CA PRO A 72 6.57 -13.91 -14.52
C PRO A 72 5.19 -14.55 -14.70
N CYS A 73 4.21 -13.75 -15.09
CA CYS A 73 2.88 -14.24 -15.47
C CYS A 73 2.90 -14.71 -16.94
N PRO A 74 2.36 -15.90 -17.28
CA PRO A 74 2.31 -16.37 -18.66
C PRO A 74 1.43 -15.51 -19.58
N ALA A 75 0.46 -14.77 -19.00
CA ALA A 75 -0.36 -13.79 -19.72
C ALA A 75 0.27 -12.37 -19.76
N GLY A 76 1.51 -12.21 -19.31
CA GLY A 76 2.20 -10.92 -19.32
C GLY A 76 1.65 -9.86 -18.35
N ILE A 77 0.88 -10.26 -17.33
CA ILE A 77 0.33 -9.37 -16.32
C ILE A 77 1.43 -9.02 -15.31
N GLU A 78 1.65 -7.74 -15.02
CA GLU A 78 2.51 -7.26 -13.94
C GLU A 78 1.81 -7.42 -12.58
N ILE A 79 1.67 -8.65 -12.11
CA ILE A 79 0.86 -9.00 -10.94
C ILE A 79 1.22 -8.18 -9.71
N ASN A 80 2.51 -8.02 -9.44
CA ASN A 80 3.02 -7.32 -8.26
C ASN A 80 2.60 -5.84 -8.17
N ASN A 81 2.29 -5.20 -9.29
CA ASN A 81 1.78 -3.85 -9.35
C ASN A 81 0.25 -3.84 -9.52
N CYS A 82 -0.27 -4.59 -10.49
CA CYS A 82 -1.70 -4.63 -10.80
C CYS A 82 -2.56 -5.09 -9.61
N ALA A 83 -2.08 -6.10 -8.84
CA ALA A 83 -2.82 -6.65 -7.70
C ALA A 83 -2.84 -5.76 -6.45
N ARG A 84 -2.21 -4.60 -6.49
CA ARG A 84 -2.23 -3.58 -5.41
C ARG A 84 -2.54 -2.18 -5.94
N MET A 85 -3.02 -2.07 -7.16
CA MET A 85 -3.25 -0.79 -7.83
C MET A 85 -4.20 0.12 -7.03
N SER A 86 -5.23 -0.42 -6.40
CA SER A 86 -6.14 0.32 -5.52
C SER A 86 -5.42 1.06 -4.37
N LEU A 87 -4.38 0.44 -3.80
CA LEU A 87 -3.56 1.07 -2.77
C LEU A 87 -2.66 2.16 -3.36
N MET A 88 -2.08 1.92 -4.54
CA MET A 88 -1.21 2.89 -5.21
C MET A 88 -1.99 4.16 -5.56
N LEU A 89 -3.20 4.02 -6.09
CA LEU A 89 -4.06 5.16 -6.45
C LEU A 89 -4.51 6.00 -5.25
N ARG A 90 -4.63 5.40 -4.06
CA ARG A 90 -5.08 6.12 -2.85
C ARG A 90 -3.94 6.68 -1.99
N ARG A 91 -2.71 6.22 -2.20
CA ARG A 91 -1.58 6.51 -1.29
C ARG A 91 -0.33 7.05 -1.97
N ALA A 92 -0.32 7.09 -3.30
CA ALA A 92 0.78 7.64 -4.10
C ALA A 92 0.23 8.68 -5.09
N PRO A 93 1.09 9.51 -5.70
CA PRO A 93 0.69 10.37 -6.81
C PRO A 93 0.04 9.55 -7.93
N GLN A 94 -1.18 9.91 -8.33
CA GLN A 94 -2.01 9.09 -9.22
C GLN A 94 -1.61 9.19 -10.70
N GLU A 95 -1.08 10.36 -11.11
CA GLU A 95 -0.91 10.72 -12.51
C GLU A 95 -0.09 9.67 -13.29
N GLY A 96 0.96 9.16 -12.68
CA GLY A 96 1.80 8.13 -13.29
C GLY A 96 1.07 6.80 -13.48
N TRP A 97 0.17 6.44 -12.56
CA TRP A 97 -0.57 5.17 -12.57
C TRP A 97 -1.81 5.21 -13.47
N LEU A 98 -2.25 6.40 -13.90
CA LEU A 98 -3.39 6.59 -14.81
C LEU A 98 -2.94 6.87 -16.25
N SER A 99 -1.64 6.83 -16.54
CA SER A 99 -1.08 6.99 -17.88
C SER A 99 -1.58 5.90 -18.85
N GLU A 100 -1.55 6.18 -20.16
CA GLU A 100 -1.94 5.22 -21.21
C GLU A 100 -1.17 3.90 -21.07
N GLU A 101 0.13 3.96 -20.72
CA GLU A 101 0.94 2.77 -20.49
C GLU A 101 0.36 1.89 -19.38
N TRP A 102 -0.08 2.50 -18.25
CA TRP A 102 -0.66 1.75 -17.14
C TRP A 102 -2.07 1.26 -17.45
N GLN A 103 -2.85 1.99 -18.24
CA GLN A 103 -4.17 1.52 -18.71
C GLN A 103 -4.01 0.23 -19.52
N GLU A 104 -3.03 0.19 -20.45
CA GLU A 104 -2.74 -1.03 -21.23
C GLU A 104 -2.22 -2.17 -20.34
N LYS A 105 -1.41 -1.88 -19.33
CA LYS A 105 -0.95 -2.90 -18.36
C LYS A 105 -2.10 -3.47 -17.54
N MET A 106 -2.98 -2.64 -17.05
CA MET A 106 -4.16 -3.04 -16.28
C MET A 106 -5.15 -3.84 -17.14
N LYS A 107 -5.35 -3.46 -18.38
CA LYS A 107 -6.21 -4.17 -19.33
C LYS A 107 -5.76 -5.60 -19.60
N LYS A 108 -4.46 -5.91 -19.50
CA LYS A 108 -3.96 -7.30 -19.63
C LYS A 108 -4.59 -8.27 -18.62
N ILE A 109 -5.17 -7.76 -17.52
CA ILE A 109 -5.87 -8.56 -16.53
C ILE A 109 -7.04 -9.34 -17.16
N GLU A 110 -7.70 -8.78 -18.17
CA GLU A 110 -8.78 -9.44 -18.92
C GLU A 110 -8.31 -10.73 -19.61
N GLY A 111 -7.04 -10.81 -19.97
CA GLY A 111 -6.40 -12.00 -20.53
C GLY A 111 -5.89 -13.01 -19.49
N CYS A 112 -6.33 -12.93 -18.24
CA CYS A 112 -5.92 -13.86 -17.20
C CYS A 112 -6.32 -15.31 -17.57
N LEU A 113 -5.34 -16.21 -17.64
CA LEU A 113 -5.56 -17.63 -17.97
C LEU A 113 -6.12 -18.45 -16.80
N HIS A 114 -6.34 -17.88 -15.66
CA HIS A 114 -6.77 -18.56 -14.42
C HIS A 114 -5.94 -19.83 -14.10
N CYS A 115 -4.68 -19.87 -14.53
CA CYS A 115 -3.81 -21.04 -14.41
C CYS A 115 -3.33 -21.35 -12.98
N GLY A 116 -3.60 -20.47 -12.01
CA GLY A 116 -3.27 -20.64 -10.60
C GLY A 116 -1.78 -20.58 -10.24
N LYS A 117 -0.88 -20.34 -11.18
CA LYS A 117 0.57 -20.27 -10.91
C LYS A 117 0.94 -19.18 -9.90
N CYS A 118 0.28 -18.03 -9.98
CA CYS A 118 0.52 -16.91 -9.06
C CYS A 118 0.08 -17.25 -7.63
N MET A 119 -1.03 -17.95 -7.45
CA MET A 119 -1.51 -18.39 -6.15
C MET A 119 -0.54 -19.38 -5.50
N LYS A 120 -0.05 -20.36 -6.27
CA LYS A 120 0.91 -21.38 -5.78
C LYS A 120 2.24 -20.78 -5.33
N LYS A 121 2.66 -19.68 -5.97
CA LYS A 121 3.91 -18.98 -5.64
C LYS A 121 3.75 -17.89 -4.58
N CYS A 122 2.53 -17.54 -4.20
CA CYS A 122 2.29 -16.47 -3.25
C CYS A 122 2.59 -16.95 -1.82
N PRO A 123 3.59 -16.37 -1.12
CA PRO A 123 3.90 -16.78 0.25
C PRO A 123 2.82 -16.35 1.26
N TYR A 124 1.87 -15.51 0.83
CA TYR A 124 0.77 -15.01 1.64
C TYR A 124 -0.56 -15.73 1.36
N GLY A 125 -0.58 -16.74 0.50
CA GLY A 125 -1.77 -17.51 0.17
C GLY A 125 -2.89 -16.74 -0.52
N LEU A 126 -2.57 -15.63 -1.20
CA LEU A 126 -3.58 -14.75 -1.80
C LEU A 126 -4.27 -15.40 -3.01
N ASN A 127 -5.60 -15.21 -3.11
CA ASN A 127 -6.34 -15.46 -4.33
C ASN A 127 -6.02 -14.35 -5.36
N THR A 128 -4.86 -14.46 -5.99
CA THR A 128 -4.32 -13.42 -6.86
C THR A 128 -5.20 -13.10 -8.08
N PRO A 129 -5.83 -14.07 -8.78
CA PRO A 129 -6.72 -13.76 -9.89
C PRO A 129 -7.93 -12.91 -9.49
N GLU A 130 -8.55 -13.22 -8.36
CA GLU A 130 -9.67 -12.45 -7.82
C GLU A 130 -9.22 -11.04 -7.39
N LEU A 131 -8.06 -10.96 -6.74
CA LEU A 131 -7.47 -9.68 -6.33
C LEU A 131 -7.14 -8.79 -7.55
N LEU A 132 -6.64 -9.37 -8.65
CA LEU A 132 -6.40 -8.66 -9.90
C LEU A 132 -7.71 -8.11 -10.48
N ALA A 133 -8.75 -8.94 -10.57
CA ALA A 133 -10.06 -8.52 -11.09
C ALA A 133 -10.64 -7.37 -10.27
N LYS A 134 -10.62 -7.50 -8.93
CA LYS A 134 -11.09 -6.45 -8.01
C LYS A 134 -10.32 -5.14 -8.18
N ASN A 135 -8.99 -5.20 -8.28
CA ASN A 135 -8.18 -4.00 -8.49
C ASN A 135 -8.42 -3.37 -9.86
N TYR A 136 -8.72 -4.17 -10.89
CA TYR A 136 -9.03 -3.64 -12.22
C TYR A 136 -10.40 -2.95 -12.27
N GLU A 137 -11.42 -3.52 -11.64
CA GLU A 137 -12.73 -2.86 -11.52
C GLU A 137 -12.62 -1.52 -10.75
N ASP A 138 -11.88 -1.52 -9.66
CA ASP A 138 -11.61 -0.29 -8.91
C ASP A 138 -10.81 0.73 -9.74
N TYR A 139 -9.80 0.28 -10.50
CA TYR A 139 -9.00 1.12 -11.39
C TYR A 139 -9.86 1.88 -12.41
N LYS A 140 -10.84 1.19 -13.01
CA LYS A 140 -11.74 1.80 -13.99
C LYS A 140 -12.57 2.96 -13.42
N THR A 141 -12.77 3.02 -12.12
CA THR A 141 -13.49 4.14 -11.48
C THR A 141 -12.68 5.42 -11.40
N PHE A 142 -11.38 5.38 -11.69
CA PHE A 142 -10.49 6.54 -11.70
C PHE A 142 -10.23 7.10 -13.11
N LEU A 143 -10.68 6.40 -14.14
CA LEU A 143 -10.57 6.83 -15.54
C LEU A 143 -11.77 7.67 -15.96
#